data_c57770008fa2e368ed47a43ab805e477
#
_entry.id   c57770008fa2e368ed47a43ab805e477
#
_cell.length_a   1.000
_cell.length_b   1.000
_cell.length_c   1.000
_cell.angle_alpha   90.00
_cell.angle_beta   90.00
_cell.angle_gamma   90.00
#
_symmetry.space_group_name_H-M   'P 1'
#
loop_
_entity.id
_entity.type
_entity.pdbx_description
1 polymer ?
#
loop_
_entity_poly.entity_id
_entity_poly.type
_entity_poly.pdbx_seq_one_letter_code
_entity_poly.pdbx_strand_id
1 'polypeptide(L)'
;MDRVKGAIFSSLGGLVPDARVLDLFAGSGGMGIEALSRGAQSATLVDSNPHCIRCIRENLRRAGAIASVQAMDAYRFLDLYGGEKNFDIIIADPPYTKEVADPDHANRLASFDKLAQALSADGVFVLERQATRVLPAASLLHLRHVKKYGGSEVLYFGHP
;
A
#
# COMPACT_ATOMS: atom_id res chain seq x y z
N MET A 1 14.61 -4.62 3.36
CA MET A 1 13.23 -4.20 3.68
C MET A 1 13.18 -2.88 4.41
N ASP A 2 13.89 -2.72 5.50
CA ASP A 2 13.88 -1.46 6.26
C ASP A 2 14.39 -0.26 5.47
N ARG A 3 15.36 -0.50 4.57
CA ARG A 3 15.90 0.53 3.69
C ARG A 3 14.85 1.07 2.71
N VAL A 4 14.07 0.17 2.10
CA VAL A 4 13.01 0.57 1.16
C VAL A 4 11.89 1.28 1.93
N LYS A 5 11.49 0.75 3.07
CA LYS A 5 10.49 1.38 3.94
C LYS A 5 10.91 2.80 4.33
N GLY A 6 12.14 2.96 4.79
CA GLY A 6 12.67 4.29 5.14
C GLY A 6 12.66 5.25 3.96
N ALA A 7 13.04 4.77 2.78
CA ALA A 7 13.04 5.57 1.55
C ALA A 7 11.63 6.01 1.14
N ILE A 8 10.64 5.11 1.26
CA ILE A 8 9.24 5.44 0.96
C ILE A 8 8.76 6.57 1.88
N PHE A 9 8.96 6.44 3.17
CA PHE A 9 8.50 7.47 4.12
C PHE A 9 9.27 8.78 4.00
N SER A 10 10.56 8.74 3.65
CA SER A 10 11.31 9.95 3.31
C SER A 10 10.73 10.66 2.09
N SER A 11 10.33 9.89 1.07
CA SER A 11 9.69 10.45 -0.14
C SER A 11 8.31 11.03 0.14
N LEU A 12 7.52 10.38 1.00
CA LEU A 12 6.20 10.86 1.38
C LEU A 12 6.26 12.11 2.26
N GLY A 13 7.27 12.18 3.13
CA GLY A 13 7.55 13.36 3.94
C GLY A 13 6.35 13.94 4.67
N GLY A 14 6.03 15.19 4.37
CA GLY A 14 4.94 15.93 4.99
C GLY A 14 3.52 15.44 4.62
N LEU A 15 3.39 14.49 3.71
CA LEU A 15 2.08 13.89 3.40
C LEU A 15 1.61 12.91 4.48
N VAL A 16 2.52 12.38 5.30
CA VAL A 16 2.19 11.35 6.30
C VAL A 16 1.45 11.89 7.52
N PRO A 17 1.86 13.02 8.16
CA PRO A 17 1.13 13.54 9.32
C PRO A 17 -0.33 13.81 8.95
N ASP A 18 -1.23 13.34 9.82
CA ASP A 18 -2.69 13.46 9.70
C ASP A 18 -3.31 12.70 8.52
N ALA A 19 -2.53 11.87 7.81
CA ALA A 19 -3.02 11.08 6.69
C ALA A 19 -3.84 9.87 7.15
N ARG A 20 -4.85 9.51 6.37
CA ARG A 20 -5.57 8.25 6.47
C ARG A 20 -4.87 7.25 5.55
N VAL A 21 -4.26 6.22 6.13
CA VAL A 21 -3.37 5.29 5.43
C VAL A 21 -4.03 3.93 5.26
N LEU A 22 -3.94 3.37 4.06
CA LEU A 22 -4.35 2.00 3.76
C LEU A 22 -3.11 1.20 3.37
N ASP A 23 -2.87 0.09 4.08
CA ASP A 23 -1.77 -0.83 3.83
C ASP A 23 -2.33 -2.14 3.29
N LEU A 24 -2.28 -2.32 1.98
CA LEU A 24 -2.74 -3.52 1.29
C LEU A 24 -1.60 -4.54 1.22
N PHE A 25 -1.93 -5.83 1.36
CA PHE A 25 -0.93 -6.88 1.49
C PHE A 25 0.02 -6.58 2.65
N ALA A 26 -0.55 -6.30 3.80
CA ALA A 26 0.16 -5.66 4.91
C ALA A 26 1.24 -6.55 5.55
N GLY A 27 1.18 -7.86 5.40
CA GLY A 27 2.18 -8.79 5.93
C GLY A 27 2.30 -8.70 7.44
N SER A 28 3.43 -8.18 7.92
CA SER A 28 3.67 -7.96 9.35
C SER A 28 3.09 -6.65 9.88
N GLY A 29 2.61 -5.79 8.98
CA GLY A 29 2.06 -4.49 9.35
C GLY A 29 3.09 -3.37 9.45
N GLY A 30 4.33 -3.62 9.02
CA GLY A 30 5.43 -2.67 9.19
C GLY A 30 5.18 -1.30 8.57
N MET A 31 4.56 -1.25 7.39
CA MET A 31 4.29 0.02 6.71
C MET A 31 3.21 0.82 7.43
N GLY A 32 2.09 0.20 7.78
CA GLY A 32 1.00 0.88 8.50
C GLY A 32 1.42 1.35 9.89
N ILE A 33 2.18 0.54 10.60
CA ILE A 33 2.71 0.90 11.94
C ILE A 33 3.69 2.06 11.83
N GLU A 34 4.57 2.04 10.83
CA GLU A 34 5.50 3.15 10.59
C GLU A 34 4.75 4.45 10.28
N ALA A 35 3.70 4.37 9.47
CA ALA A 35 2.87 5.54 9.18
C ALA A 35 2.28 6.15 10.45
N LEU A 36 1.75 5.31 11.35
CA LEU A 36 1.21 5.78 12.64
C LEU A 36 2.30 6.43 13.49
N SER A 37 3.51 5.85 13.53
CA SER A 37 4.62 6.41 14.30
C SER A 37 5.07 7.76 13.76
N ARG A 38 4.81 8.04 12.49
CA ARG A 38 5.14 9.33 11.83
C ARG A 38 3.96 10.29 11.80
N GLY A 39 2.91 10.03 12.56
CA GLY A 39 1.82 10.97 12.77
C GLY A 39 0.60 10.78 11.89
N ALA A 40 0.47 9.67 11.17
CA ALA A 40 -0.75 9.39 10.44
C ALA A 40 -1.98 9.40 11.36
N GLN A 41 -3.09 9.90 10.86
CA GLN A 41 -4.35 9.97 11.60
C GLN A 41 -4.90 8.59 11.89
N SER A 42 -4.82 7.70 10.91
CA SER A 42 -5.32 6.34 11.00
C SER A 42 -4.58 5.42 10.06
N ALA A 43 -4.60 4.12 10.35
CA ALA A 43 -4.11 3.10 9.46
C ALA A 43 -5.11 1.94 9.41
N THR A 44 -5.35 1.45 8.20
CA THR A 44 -6.12 0.25 7.93
C THR A 44 -5.18 -0.76 7.26
N LEU A 45 -5.01 -1.91 7.90
CA LEU A 45 -4.09 -2.96 7.43
C LEU A 45 -4.91 -4.15 6.94
N VAL A 46 -4.70 -4.54 5.70
CA VAL A 46 -5.46 -5.58 5.02
C VAL A 46 -4.53 -6.71 4.60
N ASP A 47 -4.86 -7.92 5.01
CA ASP A 47 -4.16 -9.14 4.56
C ASP A 47 -5.11 -10.33 4.65
N SER A 48 -5.01 -11.24 3.69
CA SER A 48 -5.85 -12.44 3.67
C SER A 48 -5.27 -13.61 4.45
N ASN A 49 -3.98 -13.57 4.78
CA ASN A 49 -3.28 -14.67 5.45
C ASN A 49 -3.49 -14.59 6.96
N PRO A 50 -4.09 -15.63 7.60
CA PRO A 50 -4.31 -15.63 9.05
C PRO A 50 -3.03 -15.49 9.87
N HIS A 51 -1.91 -16.04 9.39
CA HIS A 51 -0.60 -15.87 10.05
C HIS A 51 -0.17 -14.42 10.05
N CYS A 52 -0.32 -13.72 8.92
CA CYS A 52 -0.02 -12.29 8.82
C CYS A 52 -0.90 -11.47 9.76
N ILE A 53 -2.19 -11.79 9.83
CA ILE A 53 -3.12 -11.10 10.74
C ILE A 53 -2.67 -11.23 12.19
N ARG A 54 -2.23 -12.42 12.62
CA ARG A 54 -1.69 -12.62 13.97
C ARG A 54 -0.43 -11.78 14.20
N CYS A 55 0.47 -11.74 13.23
CA CYS A 55 1.69 -10.93 13.31
C CYS A 55 1.36 -9.43 13.40
N ILE A 56 0.42 -8.96 12.59
CA ILE A 56 -0.03 -7.55 12.62
C ILE A 56 -0.53 -7.19 14.01
N ARG A 57 -1.44 -8.00 14.57
CA ARG A 57 -2.02 -7.73 15.89
C ARG A 57 -0.96 -7.69 16.98
N GLU A 58 0.00 -8.63 16.95
CA GLU A 58 1.10 -8.66 17.92
C GLU A 58 2.02 -7.45 17.76
N ASN A 59 2.35 -7.07 16.53
CA ASN A 59 3.21 -5.91 16.28
C ASN A 59 2.54 -4.60 16.69
N LEU A 60 1.24 -4.47 16.47
CA LEU A 60 0.47 -3.32 16.96
C LEU A 60 0.50 -3.24 18.49
N ARG A 61 0.30 -4.38 19.15
CA ARG A 61 0.36 -4.47 20.61
C ARG A 61 1.73 -4.01 21.13
N ARG A 62 2.81 -4.53 20.54
CA ARG A 62 4.19 -4.16 20.94
C ARG A 62 4.48 -2.69 20.72
N ALA A 63 3.96 -2.12 19.65
CA ALA A 63 4.17 -0.71 19.33
C ALA A 63 3.27 0.22 20.15
N GLY A 64 2.29 -0.32 20.88
CA GLY A 64 1.28 0.49 21.56
C GLY A 64 0.41 1.28 20.59
N ALA A 65 0.22 0.77 19.39
CA ALA A 65 -0.52 1.46 18.33
C ALA A 65 -1.89 0.83 18.11
N ILE A 66 -2.84 1.65 17.64
CA ILE A 66 -4.21 1.23 17.32
C ILE A 66 -4.43 1.42 15.82
N ALA A 67 -4.90 0.37 15.16
CA ALA A 67 -5.23 0.39 13.74
C ALA A 67 -6.42 -0.52 13.45
N SER A 68 -7.08 -0.29 12.33
CA SER A 68 -8.09 -1.21 11.80
C SER A 68 -7.38 -2.36 11.10
N VAL A 69 -7.68 -3.60 11.47
CA VAL A 69 -7.09 -4.80 10.87
C VAL A 69 -8.20 -5.57 10.17
N GLN A 70 -8.04 -5.81 8.88
CA GLN A 70 -9.05 -6.44 8.03
C GLN A 70 -8.50 -7.75 7.45
N ALA A 71 -9.04 -8.87 7.93
CA ALA A 71 -8.67 -10.21 7.48
C ALA A 71 -9.46 -10.55 6.21
N MET A 72 -9.03 -10.04 5.08
CA MET A 72 -9.68 -10.29 3.79
C MET A 72 -8.76 -10.01 2.63
N ASP A 73 -9.15 -10.46 1.43
CA ASP A 73 -8.47 -10.15 0.19
C ASP A 73 -8.48 -8.64 -0.10
N ALA A 74 -7.37 -8.13 -0.61
CA ALA A 74 -7.20 -6.69 -0.89
C ALA A 74 -8.25 -6.16 -1.88
N TYR A 75 -8.53 -6.89 -2.94
CA TYR A 75 -9.50 -6.47 -3.96
C TYR A 75 -10.93 -6.47 -3.41
N ARG A 76 -11.25 -7.47 -2.60
CA ARG A 76 -12.54 -7.54 -1.92
C ARG A 76 -12.71 -6.37 -0.95
N PHE A 77 -11.66 -6.03 -0.21
CA PHE A 77 -11.68 -4.86 0.67
C PHE A 77 -12.00 -3.59 -0.12
N LEU A 78 -11.31 -3.39 -1.25
CA LEU A 78 -11.53 -2.21 -2.10
C LEU A 78 -12.95 -2.19 -2.68
N ASP A 79 -13.48 -3.33 -3.09
CA ASP A 79 -14.86 -3.43 -3.59
C ASP A 79 -15.88 -3.04 -2.53
N LEU A 80 -15.66 -3.44 -1.28
CA LEU A 80 -16.64 -3.24 -0.20
C LEU A 80 -16.50 -1.88 0.49
N TYR A 81 -15.27 -1.37 0.62
CA TYR A 81 -14.98 -0.22 1.48
C TYR A 81 -14.19 0.89 0.80
N GLY A 82 -13.83 0.73 -0.47
CA GLY A 82 -12.91 1.64 -1.15
C GLY A 82 -13.57 2.85 -1.83
N GLY A 83 -14.88 2.93 -1.90
CA GLY A 83 -15.59 3.73 -2.88
C GLY A 83 -15.65 5.25 -2.72
N GLU A 84 -15.06 5.89 -1.68
CA GLU A 84 -15.40 7.29 -1.36
C GLU A 84 -14.22 8.17 -0.95
N LYS A 85 -13.08 8.05 -1.62
CA LYS A 85 -11.89 8.88 -1.32
C LYS A 85 -11.48 8.83 0.15
N ASN A 86 -11.50 7.63 0.73
CA ASN A 86 -11.31 7.42 2.17
C ASN A 86 -9.85 7.45 2.61
N PHE A 87 -8.90 7.37 1.67
CA PHE A 87 -7.49 7.24 2.01
C PHE A 87 -6.63 8.27 1.31
N ASP A 88 -5.72 8.86 2.06
CA ASP A 88 -4.77 9.85 1.56
C ASP A 88 -3.51 9.20 1.03
N ILE A 89 -3.14 8.06 1.62
CA ILE A 89 -1.99 7.24 1.20
C ILE A 89 -2.45 5.79 1.15
N ILE A 90 -2.25 5.15 -0.01
CA ILE A 90 -2.46 3.71 -0.17
C ILE A 90 -1.10 3.10 -0.49
N ILE A 91 -0.69 2.10 0.27
CA ILE A 91 0.58 1.40 0.10
C ILE A 91 0.28 -0.05 -0.19
N ALA A 92 0.95 -0.62 -1.19
CA ALA A 92 0.83 -2.04 -1.50
C ALA A 92 2.20 -2.64 -1.81
N ASP A 93 2.46 -3.79 -1.20
CA ASP A 93 3.63 -4.63 -1.47
C ASP A 93 3.12 -6.05 -1.73
N PRO A 94 2.48 -6.28 -2.89
CA PRO A 94 1.90 -7.58 -3.19
C PRO A 94 2.97 -8.62 -3.47
N PRO A 95 2.62 -9.92 -3.37
CA PRO A 95 3.56 -10.99 -3.74
C PRO A 95 4.06 -10.82 -5.16
N TYR A 96 5.36 -11.07 -5.37
CA TYR A 96 5.98 -11.01 -6.68
C TYR A 96 5.49 -12.13 -7.58
N THR A 97 5.35 -11.82 -8.87
CA THR A 97 5.12 -12.82 -9.92
C THR A 97 6.38 -13.65 -10.10
N LYS A 98 6.32 -14.94 -9.76
CA LYS A 98 7.46 -15.87 -9.89
C LYS A 98 7.37 -16.71 -11.15
N GLU A 99 6.15 -17.02 -11.58
CA GLU A 99 5.87 -17.82 -12.76
C GLU A 99 4.83 -17.12 -13.63
N VAL A 100 4.73 -17.52 -14.90
CA VAL A 100 3.78 -16.92 -15.85
C VAL A 100 2.33 -17.06 -15.35
N ALA A 101 2.04 -18.15 -14.63
CA ALA A 101 0.69 -18.41 -14.09
C ALA A 101 0.35 -17.59 -12.84
N ASP A 102 1.34 -16.96 -12.20
CA ASP A 102 1.10 -16.16 -11.00
C ASP A 102 0.33 -14.88 -11.34
N PRO A 103 -0.55 -14.42 -10.45
CA PRO A 103 -1.23 -13.15 -10.66
C PRO A 103 -0.25 -11.99 -10.73
N ASP A 104 -0.41 -11.13 -11.70
CA ASP A 104 0.32 -9.86 -11.77
C ASP A 104 -0.42 -8.80 -10.96
N HIS A 105 -0.21 -8.83 -9.64
CA HIS A 105 -0.88 -7.91 -8.73
C HIS A 105 -0.50 -6.45 -8.99
N ALA A 106 0.72 -6.18 -9.42
CA ALA A 106 1.16 -4.81 -9.68
C ALA A 106 0.32 -4.16 -10.79
N ASN A 107 0.17 -4.85 -11.94
CA ASN A 107 -0.65 -4.37 -13.03
C ASN A 107 -2.14 -4.31 -12.64
N ARG A 108 -2.62 -5.33 -11.95
CA ARG A 108 -4.01 -5.40 -11.52
C ARG A 108 -4.38 -4.25 -10.58
N LEU A 109 -3.54 -3.97 -9.59
CA LEU A 109 -3.76 -2.86 -8.65
C LEU A 109 -3.70 -1.50 -9.36
N ALA A 110 -2.71 -1.29 -10.22
CA ALA A 110 -2.54 -0.01 -10.91
C ALA A 110 -3.74 0.34 -11.81
N SER A 111 -4.42 -0.67 -12.37
CA SER A 111 -5.58 -0.51 -13.23
C SER A 111 -6.92 -0.73 -12.51
N PHE A 112 -6.90 -0.96 -11.21
CA PHE A 112 -8.11 -1.26 -10.44
C PHE A 112 -8.86 0.02 -10.09
N ASP A 113 -10.00 0.25 -10.73
CA ASP A 113 -10.76 1.50 -10.59
C ASP A 113 -11.19 1.77 -9.15
N LYS A 114 -11.53 0.72 -8.40
CA LYS A 114 -11.92 0.86 -6.98
C LYS A 114 -10.78 1.41 -6.12
N LEU A 115 -9.53 1.09 -6.44
CA LEU A 115 -8.39 1.67 -5.75
C LEU A 115 -8.30 3.18 -6.03
N ALA A 116 -8.43 3.57 -7.29
CA ALA A 116 -8.40 4.98 -7.66
C ALA A 116 -9.55 5.76 -7.00
N GLN A 117 -10.73 5.14 -6.90
CA GLN A 117 -11.89 5.75 -6.22
C GLN A 117 -11.67 5.88 -4.71
N ALA A 118 -10.93 4.96 -4.11
CA ALA A 118 -10.61 4.98 -2.69
C ALA A 118 -9.59 6.07 -2.33
N LEU A 119 -8.78 6.50 -3.29
CA LEU A 119 -7.72 7.48 -3.08
C LEU A 119 -8.28 8.90 -3.15
N SER A 120 -7.96 9.72 -2.15
CA SER A 120 -8.37 11.13 -2.10
C SER A 120 -7.74 11.92 -3.27
N ALA A 121 -8.30 13.10 -3.57
CA ALA A 121 -7.91 13.89 -4.74
C ALA A 121 -6.42 14.21 -4.80
N ASP A 122 -5.81 14.52 -3.64
CA ASP A 122 -4.38 14.81 -3.51
C ASP A 122 -3.59 13.60 -2.98
N GLY A 123 -4.21 12.43 -2.97
CA GLY A 123 -3.63 11.22 -2.41
C GLY A 123 -2.53 10.62 -3.28
N VAL A 124 -1.77 9.72 -2.67
CA VAL A 124 -0.67 9.00 -3.32
C VAL A 124 -0.86 7.50 -3.14
N PHE A 125 -0.77 6.76 -4.24
CA PHE A 125 -0.69 5.30 -4.22
C PHE A 125 0.76 4.89 -4.42
N VAL A 126 1.30 4.12 -3.47
CA VAL A 126 2.68 3.64 -3.46
C VAL A 126 2.67 2.13 -3.69
N LEU A 127 3.30 1.70 -4.77
CA LEU A 127 3.34 0.29 -5.16
C LEU A 127 4.78 -0.19 -5.19
N GLU A 128 5.12 -1.14 -4.35
CA GLU A 128 6.42 -1.83 -4.41
C GLU A 128 6.26 -3.09 -5.26
N ARG A 129 7.21 -3.32 -6.17
CA ARG A 129 7.22 -4.51 -7.02
C ARG A 129 8.64 -4.91 -7.39
N GLN A 130 8.80 -6.11 -7.94
CA GLN A 130 10.05 -6.50 -8.54
C GLN A 130 10.38 -5.58 -9.73
N ALA A 131 11.63 -5.14 -9.83
CA ALA A 131 12.05 -4.24 -10.90
C ALA A 131 11.85 -4.90 -12.27
N THR A 132 11.26 -4.16 -13.19
CA THR A 132 11.00 -4.59 -14.55
C THR A 132 11.03 -3.38 -15.47
N ARG A 133 11.18 -3.64 -16.79
CA ARG A 133 11.13 -2.58 -17.79
C ARG A 133 9.71 -2.21 -18.19
N VAL A 134 8.74 -3.05 -17.85
CA VAL A 134 7.34 -2.83 -18.24
C VAL A 134 6.64 -2.01 -17.16
N LEU A 135 6.15 -0.83 -17.53
CA LEU A 135 5.33 0.00 -16.66
C LEU A 135 3.90 -0.55 -16.64
N PRO A 136 3.22 -0.50 -15.48
CA PRO A 136 1.83 -0.94 -15.42
C PRO A 136 0.92 0.00 -16.20
N ALA A 137 -0.09 -0.58 -16.85
CA ALA A 137 -1.14 0.18 -17.51
C ALA A 137 -2.12 0.68 -16.46
N ALA A 138 -1.97 1.93 -16.04
CA ALA A 138 -2.90 2.57 -15.13
C ALA A 138 -4.03 3.24 -15.93
N SER A 139 -5.28 3.15 -15.47
CA SER A 139 -6.42 3.72 -16.17
C SER A 139 -6.86 5.07 -15.61
N LEU A 140 -7.08 5.17 -14.31
CA LEU A 140 -7.55 6.38 -13.65
C LEU A 140 -6.46 7.15 -12.90
N LEU A 141 -5.37 6.48 -12.52
CA LEU A 141 -4.24 7.10 -11.84
C LEU A 141 -3.10 7.32 -12.81
N HIS A 142 -2.32 8.37 -12.56
CA HIS A 142 -1.13 8.69 -13.35
C HIS A 142 0.13 8.31 -12.57
N LEU A 143 1.06 7.62 -13.23
CA LEU A 143 2.38 7.33 -12.69
C LEU A 143 3.18 8.62 -12.60
N ARG A 144 3.64 8.96 -11.39
CA ARG A 144 4.38 10.21 -11.11
C ARG A 144 5.88 9.99 -11.01
N HIS A 145 6.28 8.95 -10.28
CA HIS A 145 7.69 8.63 -10.04
C HIS A 145 7.91 7.14 -9.99
N VAL A 146 9.11 6.73 -10.41
CA VAL A 146 9.63 5.37 -10.21
C VAL A 146 10.99 5.48 -9.56
N LYS A 147 11.19 4.81 -8.43
CA LYS A 147 12.49 4.75 -7.75
C LYS A 147 12.93 3.30 -7.63
N LYS A 148 14.19 3.04 -7.96
CA LYS A 148 14.76 1.68 -7.98
C LYS A 148 15.65 1.46 -6.77
N TYR A 149 15.52 0.27 -6.15
CA TYR A 149 16.29 -0.15 -4.99
C TYR A 149 16.73 -1.60 -5.21
N GLY A 150 17.91 -1.79 -5.87
CA GLY A 150 18.39 -3.12 -6.20
C GLY A 150 17.42 -3.86 -7.12
N GLY A 151 16.93 -5.02 -6.68
CA GLY A 151 15.97 -5.83 -7.45
C GLY A 151 14.51 -5.38 -7.32
N SER A 152 14.24 -4.36 -6.52
CA SER A 152 12.89 -3.82 -6.31
C SER A 152 12.77 -2.44 -6.91
N GLU A 153 11.53 -2.04 -7.19
CA GLU A 153 11.21 -0.65 -7.52
C GLU A 153 9.92 -0.22 -6.84
N VAL A 154 9.81 1.08 -6.60
CA VAL A 154 8.65 1.69 -5.97
C VAL A 154 8.05 2.70 -6.94
N LEU A 155 6.76 2.53 -7.22
CA LEU A 155 6.01 3.37 -8.13
C LEU A 155 5.05 4.25 -7.33
N TYR A 156 4.99 5.53 -7.68
CA TYR A 156 4.14 6.52 -7.04
C TYR A 156 3.11 7.01 -8.05
N PHE A 157 1.84 6.83 -7.72
CA PHE A 157 0.71 7.24 -8.56
C PHE A 157 -0.11 8.32 -7.86
N GLY A 158 -0.76 9.16 -8.65
CA GLY A 158 -1.73 10.14 -8.17
C GLY A 158 -2.84 10.37 -9.18
N HIS A 159 -3.83 11.16 -8.81
CA HIS A 159 -4.86 11.60 -9.75
C HIS A 159 -4.28 12.59 -10.76
N PRO A 160 -4.88 12.68 -11.98
CA PRO A 160 -4.50 13.66 -12.98
C PRO A 160 -4.56 15.09 -12.48
#